data_aa5d5633c17a884f2c2d9424fac5f970
#
_entry.id   aa5d5633c17a884f2c2d9424fac5f970
#
_cell.length_a   1.000
_cell.length_b   1.000
_cell.length_c   1.000
_cell.angle_alpha   90.00
_cell.angle_beta   90.00
_cell.angle_gamma   90.00
#
_symmetry.space_group_name_H-M   'P 1'
#
loop_
_entity.id
_entity.type
_entity.pdbx_description
1 polymer ?
#
loop_
_entity_poly.entity_id
_entity_poly.type
_entity_poly.pdbx_seq_one_letter_code
_entity_poly.pdbx_strand_id
1 'polypeptide(L)'
;FSRTKNRLWTKGEESGNFLNVIDIKADCDNDTLLIQVDPVGPVCHTGTDTCWGDKNSQDIMFLKVLQDFIDKRHEEMPEGSYTTSLFQSGVNKMAQKVGEEAVEAVIEACNGTDDRLIYESADLIYHLIVLLTSKGYRIEDLARELKERHSSTWKRH
;
A
#
# COMPACT_ATOMS: atom_id res chain seq x y z
N PHE A 1 -26.31 11.70 11.88
CA PHE A 1 -27.13 12.78 12.47
C PHE A 1 -26.58 13.19 13.85
N SER A 2 -26.33 14.49 14.05
CA SER A 2 -25.91 15.02 15.35
C SER A 2 -27.15 15.33 16.20
N ARG A 3 -27.31 14.64 17.34
CA ARG A 3 -28.41 14.88 18.27
C ARG A 3 -28.30 16.26 18.94
N THR A 4 -27.07 16.71 19.21
CA THR A 4 -26.80 18.01 19.83
C THR A 4 -27.12 19.18 18.88
N LYS A 5 -26.76 19.04 17.58
CA LYS A 5 -26.99 20.07 16.57
C LYS A 5 -28.34 19.94 15.85
N ASN A 6 -29.06 18.85 16.10
CA ASN A 6 -30.34 18.47 15.47
C ASN A 6 -30.31 18.56 13.93
N ARG A 7 -29.20 18.13 13.30
CA ARG A 7 -29.01 18.10 11.85
C ARG A 7 -28.03 17.01 11.40
N LEU A 8 -27.97 16.75 10.10
CA LEU A 8 -26.87 16.02 9.53
C LEU A 8 -25.57 16.81 9.76
N TRP A 9 -24.52 16.08 10.08
CA TRP A 9 -23.23 16.63 10.45
C TRP A 9 -22.11 15.89 9.73
N THR A 10 -21.14 16.63 9.19
CA THR A 10 -19.96 16.04 8.54
C THR A 10 -18.87 15.83 9.59
N LYS A 11 -18.33 14.62 9.67
CA LYS A 11 -17.19 14.34 10.54
C LYS A 11 -16.00 15.21 10.11
N GLY A 12 -15.44 15.95 11.04
CA GLY A 12 -14.34 16.88 10.78
C GLY A 12 -14.76 18.33 10.56
N GLU A 13 -16.05 18.63 10.49
CA GLU A 13 -16.60 19.97 10.25
C GLU A 13 -16.04 21.06 11.20
N GLU A 14 -15.72 20.70 12.46
CA GLU A 14 -15.16 21.64 13.44
C GLU A 14 -13.66 21.44 13.67
N SER A 15 -13.17 20.19 13.61
CA SER A 15 -11.78 19.87 13.92
C SER A 15 -10.85 19.92 12.71
N GLY A 16 -11.38 19.94 11.49
CA GLY A 16 -10.59 19.75 10.27
C GLY A 16 -10.20 18.30 10.01
N ASN A 17 -10.46 17.37 10.94
CA ASN A 17 -10.09 15.95 10.83
C ASN A 17 -11.21 15.21 10.08
N PHE A 18 -11.20 15.31 8.77
CA PHE A 18 -12.14 14.63 7.89
C PHE A 18 -11.78 13.15 7.72
N LEU A 19 -12.78 12.36 7.32
CA LEU A 19 -12.63 10.97 6.90
C LEU A 19 -13.03 10.90 5.42
N ASN A 20 -12.05 10.79 4.53
CA ASN A 20 -12.30 10.64 3.10
C ASN A 20 -12.70 9.18 2.83
N VAL A 21 -13.91 8.95 2.35
CA VAL A 21 -14.40 7.59 2.07
C VAL A 21 -13.70 7.06 0.81
N ILE A 22 -13.04 5.90 0.94
CA ILE A 22 -12.39 5.19 -0.15
C ILE A 22 -13.33 4.11 -0.70
N ASP A 23 -13.97 3.33 0.20
CA ASP A 23 -14.82 2.21 -0.20
C ASP A 23 -15.93 1.97 0.84
N ILE A 24 -17.06 1.44 0.40
CA ILE A 24 -18.19 1.07 1.26
C ILE A 24 -18.66 -0.33 0.85
N LYS A 25 -18.67 -1.25 1.79
CA LYS A 25 -19.16 -2.63 1.59
C LYS A 25 -20.25 -2.95 2.58
N ALA A 26 -21.31 -3.57 2.09
CA ALA A 26 -22.27 -4.23 2.96
C ALA A 26 -21.75 -5.63 3.34
N ASP A 27 -22.11 -6.11 4.51
CA ASP A 27 -21.83 -7.48 4.93
C ASP A 27 -22.77 -8.50 4.25
N CYS A 28 -22.68 -9.79 4.65
CA CYS A 28 -23.37 -10.88 3.95
C CYS A 28 -24.90 -10.87 4.08
N ASP A 29 -25.46 -10.23 5.10
CA ASP A 29 -26.90 -10.10 5.35
C ASP A 29 -27.44 -8.66 5.20
N ASN A 30 -26.57 -7.73 4.79
CA ASN A 30 -26.86 -6.33 4.49
C ASN A 30 -27.37 -5.52 5.69
N ASP A 31 -26.98 -5.88 6.89
CA ASP A 31 -27.34 -5.14 8.11
C ASP A 31 -26.19 -4.27 8.66
N THR A 32 -24.94 -4.46 8.17
CA THR A 32 -23.75 -3.74 8.58
C THR A 32 -23.00 -3.16 7.38
N LEU A 33 -22.42 -1.96 7.54
CA LEU A 33 -21.56 -1.33 6.53
C LEU A 33 -20.12 -1.24 7.04
N LEU A 34 -19.19 -1.79 6.27
CA LEU A 34 -17.77 -1.53 6.41
C LEU A 34 -17.39 -0.33 5.53
N ILE A 35 -16.95 0.75 6.17
CA ILE A 35 -16.54 1.96 5.46
C ILE A 35 -15.03 2.11 5.60
N GLN A 36 -14.32 1.96 4.50
CA GLN A 36 -12.90 2.23 4.43
C GLN A 36 -12.69 3.72 4.20
N VAL A 37 -11.85 4.36 5.02
CA VAL A 37 -11.62 5.80 4.98
C VAL A 37 -10.13 6.12 5.01
N ASP A 38 -9.76 7.26 4.41
CA ASP A 38 -8.47 7.93 4.55
C ASP A 38 -8.63 9.13 5.49
N PRO A 39 -8.10 9.09 6.73
CA PRO A 39 -8.25 10.17 7.69
C PRO A 39 -7.27 11.31 7.38
N VAL A 40 -7.75 12.55 7.37
CA VAL A 40 -6.91 13.76 7.21
C VAL A 40 -6.10 14.06 8.48
N GLY A 41 -6.49 13.50 9.63
CA GLY A 41 -5.81 13.72 10.91
C GLY A 41 -6.34 12.78 11.99
N PRO A 42 -6.03 13.04 13.27
CA PRO A 42 -6.45 12.19 14.37
C PRO A 42 -7.97 11.97 14.40
N VAL A 43 -8.38 10.72 14.47
CA VAL A 43 -9.82 10.35 14.47
C VAL A 43 -10.40 10.44 15.87
N CYS A 44 -9.59 10.15 16.89
CA CYS A 44 -10.01 10.17 18.29
C CYS A 44 -10.10 11.61 18.81
N HIS A 45 -11.10 11.89 19.66
CA HIS A 45 -11.29 13.19 20.32
C HIS A 45 -10.16 13.56 21.28
N THR A 46 -9.32 12.62 21.69
CA THR A 46 -8.12 12.84 22.52
C THR A 46 -6.90 13.26 21.72
N GLY A 47 -7.00 13.35 20.38
CA GLY A 47 -5.90 13.70 19.50
C GLY A 47 -5.01 12.52 19.08
N THR A 48 -5.41 11.28 19.40
CA THR A 48 -4.76 10.06 18.90
C THR A 48 -5.39 9.60 17.58
N ASP A 49 -4.63 8.87 16.77
CA ASP A 49 -5.11 8.39 15.47
C ASP A 49 -6.34 7.48 15.62
N THR A 50 -6.33 6.59 16.61
CA THR A 50 -7.45 5.71 16.92
C THR A 50 -7.82 5.79 18.40
N CYS A 51 -9.04 5.35 18.76
CA CYS A 51 -9.47 5.28 20.16
C CYS A 51 -8.75 4.18 20.97
N TRP A 52 -8.00 3.31 20.31
CA TRP A 52 -7.26 2.20 20.92
C TRP A 52 -5.76 2.49 21.07
N GLY A 53 -5.30 3.68 20.66
CA GLY A 53 -3.89 4.06 20.72
C GLY A 53 -3.03 3.58 19.55
N ASP A 54 -3.64 2.87 18.59
CA ASP A 54 -2.95 2.46 17.37
C ASP A 54 -2.67 3.69 16.50
N LYS A 55 -1.53 3.68 15.84
CA LYS A 55 -1.22 4.69 14.82
C LYS A 55 -1.86 4.29 13.50
N ASN A 56 -2.40 5.27 12.79
CA ASN A 56 -2.85 5.12 11.40
C ASN A 56 -1.61 5.02 10.48
N SER A 57 -0.82 3.96 10.63
CA SER A 57 0.24 3.67 9.67
C SER A 57 -0.39 3.09 8.40
N GLN A 58 -0.96 3.96 7.58
CA GLN A 58 -1.53 3.56 6.29
C GLN A 58 -0.44 3.24 5.26
N ASP A 59 0.80 3.62 5.55
CA ASP A 59 1.92 3.53 4.62
C ASP A 59 2.13 2.11 4.11
N ILE A 60 2.06 1.09 4.99
CA ILE A 60 2.21 -0.30 4.54
C ILE A 60 1.02 -0.77 3.69
N MET A 61 -0.19 -0.28 3.94
CA MET A 61 -1.37 -0.62 3.14
C MET A 61 -1.30 -0.02 1.74
N PHE A 62 -0.50 1.02 1.53
CA PHE A 62 -0.25 1.59 0.22
C PHE A 62 0.35 0.57 -0.75
N LEU A 63 1.14 -0.39 -0.28
CA LEU A 63 1.66 -1.46 -1.14
C LEU A 63 0.54 -2.28 -1.80
N LYS A 64 -0.58 -2.48 -1.12
CA LYS A 64 -1.75 -3.12 -1.72
C LYS A 64 -2.42 -2.23 -2.77
N VAL A 65 -2.56 -0.94 -2.48
CA VAL A 65 -3.12 0.03 -3.44
C VAL A 65 -2.23 0.13 -4.69
N LEU A 66 -0.90 0.13 -4.49
CA LEU A 66 0.07 0.11 -5.58
C LEU A 66 -0.04 -1.18 -6.41
N GLN A 67 -0.20 -2.33 -5.77
CA GLN A 67 -0.43 -3.60 -6.45
C GLN A 67 -1.69 -3.54 -7.33
N ASP A 68 -2.83 -3.11 -6.77
CA ASP A 68 -4.09 -3.01 -7.50
C ASP A 68 -3.97 -2.02 -8.69
N PHE A 69 -3.22 -0.94 -8.53
CA PHE A 69 -2.90 0.00 -9.61
C PHE A 69 -2.05 -0.64 -10.71
N ILE A 70 -1.02 -1.41 -10.35
CA ILE A 70 -0.13 -2.09 -11.30
C ILE A 70 -0.89 -3.19 -12.06
N ASP A 71 -1.75 -3.96 -11.37
CA ASP A 71 -2.61 -4.97 -12.00
C ASP A 71 -3.51 -4.31 -13.07
N LYS A 72 -4.16 -3.20 -12.73
CA LYS A 72 -4.97 -2.44 -13.67
C LYS A 72 -4.15 -1.93 -14.87
N ARG A 73 -2.90 -1.47 -14.65
CA ARG A 73 -2.01 -1.07 -15.74
C ARG A 73 -1.60 -2.24 -16.63
N HIS A 74 -1.46 -3.43 -16.07
CA HIS A 74 -1.19 -4.65 -16.83
C HIS A 74 -2.38 -5.08 -17.70
N GLU A 75 -3.60 -4.94 -17.20
CA GLU A 75 -4.83 -5.26 -17.93
C GLU A 75 -5.12 -4.24 -19.04
N GLU A 76 -5.06 -2.94 -18.72
CA GLU A 76 -5.47 -1.87 -19.63
C GLU A 76 -4.37 -1.45 -20.62
N MET A 77 -3.10 -1.65 -20.27
CA MET A 77 -1.92 -1.27 -21.10
C MET A 77 -1.99 0.15 -21.67
N PRO A 78 -2.30 1.18 -20.88
CA PRO A 78 -2.51 2.53 -21.41
C PRO A 78 -1.24 3.10 -22.04
N GLU A 79 -1.42 3.79 -23.17
CA GLU A 79 -0.33 4.43 -23.91
C GLU A 79 0.36 5.51 -23.06
N GLY A 80 1.68 5.63 -23.20
CA GLY A 80 2.50 6.61 -22.47
C GLY A 80 2.78 6.27 -21.00
N SER A 81 2.29 5.14 -20.48
CA SER A 81 2.57 4.69 -19.12
C SER A 81 3.93 4.00 -19.03
N TYR A 82 4.75 4.43 -18.07
CA TYR A 82 6.02 3.76 -17.76
C TYR A 82 5.81 2.29 -17.37
N THR A 83 4.81 1.99 -16.52
CA THR A 83 4.47 0.61 -16.13
C THR A 83 4.13 -0.24 -17.36
N THR A 84 3.35 0.30 -18.30
CA THR A 84 3.03 -0.36 -19.57
C THR A 84 4.31 -0.66 -20.38
N SER A 85 5.24 0.29 -20.46
CA SER A 85 6.50 0.09 -21.18
C SER A 85 7.35 -1.04 -20.60
N LEU A 86 7.33 -1.22 -19.28
CA LEU A 86 7.99 -2.33 -18.60
C LEU A 86 7.36 -3.68 -19.00
N PHE A 87 6.04 -3.80 -18.96
CA PHE A 87 5.36 -5.02 -19.42
C PHE A 87 5.63 -5.35 -20.88
N GLN A 88 5.61 -4.35 -21.76
CA GLN A 88 5.93 -4.51 -23.18
C GLN A 88 7.38 -4.94 -23.43
N SER A 89 8.30 -4.53 -22.57
CA SER A 89 9.73 -4.87 -22.66
C SER A 89 10.03 -6.32 -22.26
N GLY A 90 9.06 -7.01 -21.63
CA GLY A 90 9.13 -8.42 -21.27
C GLY A 90 9.89 -8.71 -19.97
N VAL A 91 9.80 -9.97 -19.53
CA VAL A 91 10.27 -10.43 -18.22
C VAL A 91 11.75 -10.16 -17.98
N ASN A 92 12.61 -10.33 -19.00
CA ASN A 92 14.05 -10.11 -18.83
C ASN A 92 14.37 -8.66 -18.45
N LYS A 93 13.67 -7.68 -19.06
CA LYS A 93 13.87 -6.27 -18.72
C LYS A 93 13.34 -5.93 -17.32
N MET A 94 12.19 -6.47 -16.95
CA MET A 94 11.63 -6.31 -15.60
C MET A 94 12.56 -6.93 -14.53
N ALA A 95 13.09 -8.13 -14.77
CA ALA A 95 14.04 -8.77 -13.88
C ALA A 95 15.38 -8.02 -13.79
N GLN A 96 15.85 -7.47 -14.91
CA GLN A 96 17.03 -6.58 -14.94
C GLN A 96 16.81 -5.37 -14.02
N LYS A 97 15.64 -4.69 -14.12
CA LYS A 97 15.33 -3.54 -13.27
C LYS A 97 15.32 -3.90 -11.77
N VAL A 98 14.73 -5.02 -11.38
CA VAL A 98 14.80 -5.50 -9.98
C VAL A 98 16.25 -5.65 -9.51
N GLY A 99 17.14 -6.19 -10.36
CA GLY A 99 18.56 -6.34 -10.05
C GLY A 99 19.29 -4.99 -9.94
N GLU A 100 19.03 -4.05 -10.85
CA GLU A 100 19.58 -2.69 -10.83
C GLU A 100 19.22 -1.98 -9.51
N GLU A 101 17.93 -1.90 -9.16
CA GLU A 101 17.46 -1.21 -7.95
C GLU A 101 17.96 -1.90 -6.65
N ALA A 102 18.07 -3.23 -6.66
CA ALA A 102 18.67 -3.95 -5.54
C ALA A 102 20.13 -3.58 -5.31
N VAL A 103 20.91 -3.45 -6.39
CA VAL A 103 22.33 -3.03 -6.30
C VAL A 103 22.43 -1.57 -5.85
N GLU A 104 21.58 -0.68 -6.37
CA GLU A 104 21.55 0.73 -5.97
C GLU A 104 21.19 0.87 -4.48
N ALA A 105 20.19 0.16 -3.98
CA ALA A 105 19.88 0.12 -2.55
C ALA A 105 21.06 -0.37 -1.69
N VAL A 106 21.82 -1.38 -2.15
CA VAL A 106 23.03 -1.85 -1.44
C VAL A 106 24.12 -0.78 -1.43
N ILE A 107 24.33 -0.08 -2.54
CA ILE A 107 25.33 1.00 -2.62
C ILE A 107 24.98 2.12 -1.65
N GLU A 108 23.72 2.55 -1.64
CA GLU A 108 23.24 3.59 -0.73
C GLU A 108 23.32 3.17 0.74
N ALA A 109 23.04 1.90 1.05
CA ALA A 109 23.20 1.37 2.40
C ALA A 109 24.65 1.38 2.89
N CYS A 110 25.62 1.19 1.99
CA CYS A 110 27.04 1.13 2.35
C CYS A 110 27.72 2.50 2.39
N ASN A 111 27.39 3.40 1.46
CA ASN A 111 28.15 4.62 1.21
C ASN A 111 27.27 5.86 0.96
N GLY A 112 25.97 5.72 0.96
CA GLY A 112 25.01 6.79 0.65
C GLY A 112 24.41 7.47 1.88
N THR A 113 23.17 7.93 1.72
CA THR A 113 22.37 8.56 2.78
C THR A 113 21.09 7.78 3.05
N ASP A 114 20.52 7.93 4.25
CA ASP A 114 19.28 7.24 4.64
C ASP A 114 18.12 7.56 3.66
N ASP A 115 18.00 8.81 3.21
CA ASP A 115 16.96 9.23 2.27
C ASP A 115 17.11 8.52 0.92
N ARG A 116 18.36 8.39 0.42
CA ARG A 116 18.63 7.68 -0.84
C ARG A 116 18.42 6.18 -0.70
N LEU A 117 18.80 5.59 0.43
CA LEU A 117 18.52 4.17 0.71
C LEU A 117 17.01 3.87 0.66
N ILE A 118 16.18 4.72 1.27
CA ILE A 118 14.72 4.55 1.24
C ILE A 118 14.20 4.73 -0.19
N TYR A 119 14.71 5.71 -0.94
CA TYR A 119 14.33 5.95 -2.33
C TYR A 119 14.58 4.71 -3.21
N GLU A 120 15.81 4.19 -3.25
CA GLU A 120 16.17 3.02 -4.08
C GLU A 120 15.46 1.73 -3.60
N SER A 121 15.22 1.61 -2.28
CA SER A 121 14.43 0.50 -1.74
C SER A 121 12.97 0.56 -2.19
N ALA A 122 12.39 1.75 -2.32
CA ALA A 122 11.03 1.93 -2.84
C ALA A 122 10.96 1.57 -4.33
N ASP A 123 11.96 1.97 -5.14
CA ASP A 123 12.04 1.59 -6.55
C ASP A 123 12.21 0.07 -6.72
N LEU A 124 13.03 -0.57 -5.88
CA LEU A 124 13.14 -2.02 -5.82
C LEU A 124 11.78 -2.70 -5.58
N ILE A 125 11.00 -2.24 -4.59
CA ILE A 125 9.67 -2.80 -4.29
C ILE A 125 8.72 -2.58 -5.47
N TYR A 126 8.73 -1.39 -6.08
CA TYR A 126 7.91 -1.10 -7.26
C TYR A 126 8.20 -2.07 -8.42
N HIS A 127 9.47 -2.21 -8.80
CA HIS A 127 9.88 -3.10 -9.89
C HIS A 127 9.64 -4.59 -9.57
N LEU A 128 9.75 -4.97 -8.30
CA LEU A 128 9.42 -6.32 -7.85
C LEU A 128 7.92 -6.61 -8.01
N ILE A 129 7.03 -5.67 -7.64
CA ILE A 129 5.59 -5.80 -7.84
C ILE A 129 5.27 -5.95 -9.34
N VAL A 130 5.87 -5.12 -10.21
CA VAL A 130 5.68 -5.23 -11.68
C VAL A 130 6.10 -6.61 -12.19
N LEU A 131 7.25 -7.12 -11.77
CA LEU A 131 7.73 -8.45 -12.15
C LEU A 131 6.79 -9.56 -11.66
N LEU A 132 6.33 -9.50 -10.40
CA LEU A 132 5.38 -10.45 -9.83
C LEU A 132 4.05 -10.46 -10.62
N THR A 133 3.48 -9.28 -10.87
CA THR A 133 2.24 -9.13 -11.65
C THR A 133 2.38 -9.77 -13.04
N SER A 134 3.52 -9.58 -13.72
CA SER A 134 3.78 -10.22 -15.03
C SER A 134 3.81 -11.75 -14.99
N LYS A 135 3.96 -12.32 -13.80
CA LYS A 135 3.94 -13.78 -13.53
C LYS A 135 2.64 -14.26 -12.90
N GLY A 136 1.65 -13.39 -12.74
CA GLY A 136 0.37 -13.71 -12.11
C GLY A 136 0.41 -13.79 -10.59
N TYR A 137 1.46 -13.24 -9.96
CA TYR A 137 1.60 -13.16 -8.50
C TYR A 137 1.39 -11.72 -8.02
N ARG A 138 1.07 -11.60 -6.73
CA ARG A 138 0.82 -10.33 -6.05
C ARG A 138 1.75 -10.18 -4.84
N ILE A 139 1.85 -8.97 -4.32
CA ILE A 139 2.63 -8.69 -3.10
C ILE A 139 2.11 -9.48 -1.89
N GLU A 140 0.81 -9.78 -1.86
CA GLU A 140 0.20 -10.61 -0.81
C GLU A 140 0.70 -12.06 -0.83
N ASP A 141 1.13 -12.58 -1.98
CA ASP A 141 1.72 -13.93 -2.06
C ASP A 141 3.08 -13.98 -1.35
N LEU A 142 3.89 -12.91 -1.49
CA LEU A 142 5.13 -12.77 -0.71
C LEU A 142 4.87 -12.67 0.78
N ALA A 143 3.87 -11.88 1.18
CA ALA A 143 3.50 -11.75 2.58
C ALA A 143 3.04 -13.09 3.17
N ARG A 144 2.30 -13.90 2.40
CA ARG A 144 1.88 -15.25 2.78
C ARG A 144 3.08 -16.17 2.95
N GLU A 145 3.99 -16.21 1.99
CA GLU A 145 5.22 -17.02 2.04
C GLU A 145 6.09 -16.65 3.25
N LEU A 146 6.28 -15.35 3.50
CA LEU A 146 7.01 -14.87 4.68
C LEU A 146 6.32 -15.29 5.98
N LYS A 147 4.99 -15.20 6.06
CA LYS A 147 4.21 -15.62 7.22
C LYS A 147 4.33 -17.12 7.48
N GLU A 148 4.28 -17.94 6.45
CA GLU A 148 4.45 -19.40 6.55
C GLU A 148 5.84 -19.77 7.05
N ARG A 149 6.89 -19.09 6.54
CA ARG A 149 8.27 -19.29 7.02
C ARG A 149 8.46 -18.77 8.45
N HIS A 150 7.69 -17.79 8.89
CA HIS A 150 7.77 -17.22 10.24
C HIS A 150 6.84 -17.99 11.23
N SER A 151 6.86 -19.30 11.19
CA SER A 151 6.19 -20.15 12.18
C SER A 151 7.05 -20.26 13.44
N SER A 152 6.46 -20.73 14.56
CA SER A 152 7.16 -20.97 15.84
C SER A 152 8.35 -21.94 15.72
N THR A 153 8.46 -22.64 14.59
CA THR A 153 9.53 -23.58 14.25
C THR A 153 10.56 -23.01 13.27
N TRP A 154 10.46 -21.71 12.93
CA TRP A 154 11.34 -21.06 11.97
C TRP A 154 12.82 -21.15 12.40
N LYS A 155 13.59 -21.95 11.65
CA LYS A 155 15.04 -21.99 11.77
C LYS A 155 15.64 -21.13 10.65
N ARG A 156 16.52 -20.20 11.00
CA ARG A 156 17.34 -19.49 10.01
C ARG A 156 18.12 -20.54 9.20
N HIS A 157 18.00 -20.47 7.89
CA HIS A 157 18.90 -21.15 6.99
C HIS A 157 20.16 -20.34 6.81
#